data_4e5667a680908d8e08b7ce0a57d989ef
#
_entry.id   4e5667a680908d8e08b7ce0a57d989ef
#
_cell.length_a   1.000
_cell.length_b   1.000
_cell.length_c   1.000
_cell.angle_alpha   90.00
_cell.angle_beta   90.00
_cell.angle_gamma   90.00
#
_symmetry.space_group_name_H-M   'P 1'
#
loop_
_entity.id
_entity.type
_entity.pdbx_description
1 polymer ?
#
loop_
_entity_poly.entity_id
_entity_poly.type
_entity_poly.pdbx_seq_one_letter_code
_entity_poly.pdbx_strand_id
1 'polypeptide(L)'
;AQIHAGGRGKAGGVKIAKSLSEVETYAKELLGKTLVTHQTGPEGKEIKRLYIEEGCAIQKEYYVGFVIDRATDQVTLMASEEGGTEIEEVAAKTPEKIFKETIDPVIGLSPFQARRIAFNINIPK
;
A
#
# COMPACT_ATOMS: atom_id res chain seq x y z
N ALA A 1 12.29 -3.43 -4.03
CA ALA A 1 12.09 -3.65 -5.47
C ALA A 1 10.98 -2.76 -6.01
N GLN A 2 11.16 -2.21 -7.22
CA GLN A 2 10.16 -1.42 -7.93
C GLN A 2 9.66 -2.22 -9.13
N ILE A 3 8.47 -2.82 -8.96
CA ILE A 3 7.71 -3.52 -10.00
C ILE A 3 6.25 -3.07 -9.93
N HIS A 4 5.50 -3.20 -11.02
CA HIS A 4 4.07 -2.88 -11.04
C HIS A 4 3.22 -3.99 -10.43
N ALA A 5 3.42 -4.28 -9.13
CA ALA A 5 2.64 -5.27 -8.39
C ALA A 5 2.70 -5.02 -6.88
N GLY A 6 1.63 -5.38 -6.18
CA GLY A 6 1.57 -5.50 -4.73
C GLY A 6 2.21 -6.79 -4.24
N GLY A 7 2.22 -7.00 -2.91
CA GLY A 7 2.77 -8.21 -2.28
C GLY A 7 4.29 -8.31 -2.30
N ARG A 8 5.00 -7.23 -2.66
CA ARG A 8 6.47 -7.21 -2.78
C ARG A 8 7.18 -7.57 -1.49
N GLY A 9 6.66 -7.15 -0.34
CA GLY A 9 7.22 -7.46 0.97
C GLY A 9 7.20 -8.96 1.25
N LYS A 10 6.05 -9.60 1.09
CA LYS A 10 5.88 -11.06 1.27
C LYS A 10 6.74 -11.87 0.30
N ALA A 11 6.92 -11.37 -0.93
CA ALA A 11 7.76 -12.02 -1.94
C ALA A 11 9.27 -11.76 -1.76
N GLY A 12 9.69 -11.08 -0.69
CA GLY A 12 11.11 -10.80 -0.42
C GLY A 12 11.71 -9.67 -1.25
N GLY A 13 10.87 -8.86 -1.91
CA GLY A 13 11.28 -7.69 -2.70
C GLY A 13 11.53 -6.42 -1.86
N VAL A 14 11.33 -6.49 -0.54
CA VAL A 14 11.63 -5.42 0.42
C VAL A 14 12.54 -5.98 1.49
N LYS A 15 13.63 -5.29 1.77
CA LYS A 15 14.65 -5.68 2.76
C LYS A 15 14.96 -4.50 3.67
N ILE A 16 15.19 -4.77 4.93
CA ILE A 16 15.69 -3.81 5.90
C ILE A 16 17.19 -4.06 6.05
N ALA A 17 18.00 -3.02 5.79
CA ALA A 17 19.44 -3.06 5.94
C ALA A 17 19.85 -2.23 7.16
N LYS A 18 20.82 -2.73 7.91
CA LYS A 18 21.36 -2.07 9.12
C LYS A 18 22.69 -1.35 8.86
N SER A 19 23.25 -1.53 7.66
CA SER A 19 24.52 -0.91 7.26
C SER A 19 24.55 -0.69 5.74
N LEU A 20 25.44 0.19 5.29
CA LEU A 20 25.63 0.45 3.85
C LEU A 20 26.11 -0.81 3.09
N SER A 21 26.92 -1.64 3.73
CA SER A 21 27.37 -2.90 3.13
C SER A 21 26.23 -3.89 2.91
N GLU A 22 25.25 -3.95 3.82
CA GLU A 22 24.03 -4.73 3.63
C GLU A 22 23.16 -4.17 2.51
N VAL A 23 23.05 -2.83 2.40
CA VAL A 23 22.33 -2.21 1.29
C VAL A 23 22.92 -2.64 -0.05
N GLU A 24 24.25 -2.59 -0.18
CA GLU A 24 24.94 -3.01 -1.41
C GLU A 24 24.71 -4.50 -1.71
N THR A 25 24.79 -5.33 -0.69
CA THR A 25 24.55 -6.77 -0.82
C THR A 25 23.13 -7.07 -1.30
N TYR A 26 22.13 -6.47 -0.65
CA TYR A 26 20.73 -6.66 -1.04
C TYR A 26 20.40 -6.04 -2.40
N ALA A 27 21.05 -4.94 -2.75
CA ALA A 27 20.89 -4.37 -4.09
C ALA A 27 21.38 -5.33 -5.18
N LYS A 28 22.56 -5.92 -5.00
CA LYS A 28 23.10 -6.93 -5.91
C LYS A 28 22.25 -8.20 -5.98
N GLU A 29 21.69 -8.63 -4.84
CA GLU A 29 20.81 -9.79 -4.77
C GLU A 29 19.49 -9.57 -5.50
N LEU A 30 18.92 -8.38 -5.40
CA LEU A 30 17.57 -8.08 -5.90
C LEU A 30 17.56 -7.64 -7.37
N LEU A 31 18.54 -6.87 -7.82
CA LEU A 31 18.59 -6.42 -9.23
C LEU A 31 18.72 -7.59 -10.19
N GLY A 32 17.89 -7.60 -11.23
CA GLY A 32 17.83 -8.66 -12.23
C GLY A 32 17.06 -9.92 -11.78
N LYS A 33 16.70 -10.03 -10.48
CA LYS A 33 15.90 -11.14 -9.98
C LYS A 33 14.45 -11.02 -10.43
N THR A 34 13.83 -12.15 -10.75
CA THR A 34 12.39 -12.22 -11.00
C THR A 34 11.63 -12.35 -9.68
N LEU A 35 10.75 -11.40 -9.39
CA LEU A 35 9.90 -11.42 -8.22
C LEU A 35 8.50 -11.92 -8.59
N VAL A 36 8.06 -12.98 -7.90
CA VAL A 36 6.72 -13.54 -8.07
C VAL A 36 5.86 -13.10 -6.89
N THR A 37 4.74 -12.46 -7.18
CA THR A 37 3.71 -12.06 -6.22
C THR A 37 2.36 -12.57 -6.66
N HIS A 38 1.35 -12.49 -5.81
CA HIS A 38 -0.03 -12.86 -6.19
C HIS A 38 -0.60 -12.01 -7.35
N GLN A 39 -0.03 -10.82 -7.62
CA GLN A 39 -0.46 -9.93 -8.69
C GLN A 39 0.36 -10.05 -9.98
N THR A 40 1.55 -10.64 -9.93
CA THR A 40 2.39 -10.78 -11.13
C THR A 40 2.08 -12.02 -11.96
N GLY A 41 1.35 -12.97 -11.39
CA GLY A 41 1.26 -14.31 -11.94
C GLY A 41 2.54 -15.14 -11.75
N PRO A 42 2.55 -16.41 -12.20
CA PRO A 42 3.66 -17.33 -11.98
C PRO A 42 4.95 -16.93 -12.71
N GLU A 43 4.86 -16.18 -13.81
CA GLU A 43 6.02 -15.71 -14.56
C GLU A 43 6.82 -14.64 -13.78
N GLY A 44 6.15 -13.94 -12.86
CA GLY A 44 6.77 -12.88 -12.08
C GLY A 44 7.12 -11.63 -12.89
N LYS A 45 7.87 -10.73 -12.27
CA LYS A 45 8.42 -9.52 -12.90
C LYS A 45 9.88 -9.35 -12.53
N GLU A 46 10.72 -9.08 -13.53
CA GLU A 46 12.12 -8.75 -13.31
C GLU A 46 12.28 -7.43 -12.56
N ILE A 47 13.11 -7.43 -11.54
CA ILE A 47 13.45 -6.23 -10.77
C ILE A 47 14.52 -5.44 -11.52
N LYS A 48 14.11 -4.38 -12.19
CA LYS A 48 15.00 -3.48 -12.94
C LYS A 48 15.39 -2.24 -12.15
N ARG A 49 14.67 -1.94 -11.06
CA ARG A 49 14.90 -0.75 -10.22
C ARG A 49 14.70 -1.09 -8.76
N LEU A 50 15.53 -0.46 -7.93
CA LEU A 50 15.38 -0.44 -6.48
C LEU A 50 15.13 1.00 -6.02
N TYR A 51 14.36 1.14 -4.97
CA TYR A 51 14.23 2.35 -4.18
C TYR A 51 14.88 2.07 -2.82
N ILE A 52 15.80 2.93 -2.44
CA ILE A 52 16.54 2.84 -1.17
C ILE A 52 16.26 4.14 -0.41
N GLU A 53 15.80 4.00 0.81
CA GLU A 53 15.49 5.12 1.68
C GLU A 53 15.99 4.85 3.09
N GLU A 54 16.17 5.91 3.85
CA GLU A 54 16.49 5.82 5.26
C GLU A 54 15.31 5.20 6.02
N GLY A 55 15.61 4.24 6.91
CA GLY A 55 14.62 3.63 7.77
C GLY A 55 14.10 4.63 8.80
N CYS A 56 12.79 4.62 9.03
CA CYS A 56 12.17 5.41 10.09
C CYS A 56 11.52 4.49 11.14
N ALA A 57 11.38 5.00 12.37
CA ALA A 57 10.66 4.31 13.44
C ALA A 57 9.15 4.50 13.24
N ILE A 58 8.56 3.68 12.39
CA ILE A 58 7.12 3.71 12.12
C ILE A 58 6.38 3.30 13.39
N GLN A 59 5.51 4.17 13.90
CA GLN A 59 4.67 3.89 15.05
C GLN A 59 3.32 3.29 14.64
N LYS A 60 2.74 3.77 13.55
CA LYS A 60 1.47 3.28 13.00
C LYS A 60 1.42 3.50 11.50
N GLU A 61 0.89 2.54 10.78
CA GLU A 61 0.60 2.63 9.36
C GLU A 61 -0.91 2.65 9.13
N TYR A 62 -1.33 3.46 8.17
CA TYR A 62 -2.71 3.55 7.75
C TYR A 62 -2.81 3.19 6.27
N TYR A 63 -3.91 2.57 5.89
CA TYR A 63 -4.25 2.38 4.49
C TYR A 63 -5.11 3.55 4.00
N VAL A 64 -4.76 4.11 2.86
CA VAL A 64 -5.59 5.09 2.14
C VAL A 64 -5.52 4.78 0.65
N GLY A 65 -6.65 4.69 0.00
CA GLY A 65 -6.74 4.41 -1.42
C GLY A 65 -7.97 5.04 -2.07
N PHE A 66 -7.88 5.27 -3.37
CA PHE A 66 -9.01 5.70 -4.20
C PHE A 66 -9.32 4.62 -5.22
N VAL A 67 -10.58 4.29 -5.36
CA VAL A 67 -11.06 3.36 -6.37
C VAL A 67 -12.22 3.98 -7.14
N ILE A 68 -12.39 3.55 -8.39
CA ILE A 68 -13.61 3.84 -9.14
C ILE A 68 -14.60 2.74 -8.80
N ASP A 69 -15.67 3.12 -8.11
CA ASP A 69 -16.78 2.22 -7.83
C ASP A 69 -17.65 2.11 -9.10
N ARG A 70 -17.58 0.96 -9.74
CA ARG A 70 -18.30 0.69 -11.01
C ARG A 70 -19.82 0.58 -10.83
N ALA A 71 -20.29 0.38 -9.61
CA ALA A 71 -21.74 0.30 -9.34
C ALA A 71 -22.37 1.71 -9.31
N THR A 72 -21.60 2.71 -8.91
CA THR A 72 -22.05 4.10 -8.77
C THR A 72 -21.41 5.06 -9.79
N ASP A 73 -20.43 4.59 -10.56
CA ASP A 73 -19.59 5.37 -11.48
C ASP A 73 -18.90 6.58 -10.77
N GLN A 74 -18.61 6.42 -9.49
CA GLN A 74 -18.00 7.47 -8.67
C GLN A 74 -16.66 7.04 -8.09
N VAL A 75 -15.84 8.04 -7.78
CA VAL A 75 -14.60 7.81 -7.03
C VAL A 75 -14.94 7.60 -5.56
N THR A 76 -14.42 6.53 -4.98
CA THR A 76 -14.57 6.22 -3.55
C THR A 76 -13.21 6.25 -2.88
N LEU A 77 -13.09 7.08 -1.84
CA LEU A 77 -11.99 7.06 -0.88
C LEU A 77 -12.21 5.89 0.08
N MET A 78 -11.20 5.06 0.23
CA MET A 78 -11.17 4.01 1.25
C MET A 78 -10.02 4.26 2.21
N ALA A 79 -10.26 4.01 3.49
CA ALA A 79 -9.22 4.11 4.51
C ALA A 79 -9.42 3.07 5.61
N SER A 80 -8.32 2.64 6.22
CA SER A 80 -8.31 1.69 7.32
C SER A 80 -7.14 1.96 8.26
N GLU A 81 -7.29 1.57 9.53
CA GLU A 81 -6.18 1.50 10.49
C GLU A 81 -5.21 0.34 10.21
N GLU A 82 -5.63 -0.62 9.40
CA GLU A 82 -4.86 -1.80 9.04
C GLU A 82 -3.90 -1.49 7.87
N GLY A 83 -3.01 -0.52 8.08
CA GLY A 83 -1.92 -0.23 7.16
C GLY A 83 -0.83 -1.30 7.19
N GLY A 84 0.06 -1.30 6.20
CA GLY A 84 1.14 -2.29 6.11
C GLY A 84 0.69 -3.72 5.81
N THR A 85 -0.61 -3.95 5.60
CA THR A 85 -1.22 -5.25 5.28
C THR A 85 -1.84 -5.24 3.88
N GLU A 86 -2.26 -6.41 3.41
CA GLU A 86 -3.03 -6.49 2.17
C GLU A 86 -4.49 -6.12 2.44
N ILE A 87 -4.93 -5.01 1.88
CA ILE A 87 -6.29 -4.50 2.10
C ILE A 87 -7.36 -5.48 1.62
N GLU A 88 -7.06 -6.32 0.65
CA GLU A 88 -7.94 -7.37 0.15
C GLU A 88 -8.22 -8.43 1.23
N GLU A 89 -7.22 -8.76 2.07
CA GLU A 89 -7.43 -9.65 3.21
C GLU A 89 -8.31 -8.99 4.28
N VAL A 90 -8.11 -7.69 4.53
CA VAL A 90 -8.94 -6.93 5.46
C VAL A 90 -10.38 -6.86 4.95
N ALA A 91 -10.57 -6.61 3.65
CA ALA A 91 -11.88 -6.58 3.02
C ALA A 91 -12.63 -7.92 3.11
N ALA A 92 -11.90 -9.03 3.05
CA ALA A 92 -12.49 -10.37 3.12
C ALA A 92 -12.81 -10.82 4.56
N LYS A 93 -11.96 -10.45 5.54
CA LYS A 93 -12.07 -10.95 6.92
C LYS A 93 -12.77 -9.98 7.87
N THR A 94 -12.53 -8.69 7.71
CA THR A 94 -12.98 -7.61 8.61
C THR A 94 -13.38 -6.36 7.82
N PRO A 95 -14.40 -6.46 6.93
CA PRO A 95 -14.81 -5.36 6.05
C PRO A 95 -15.24 -4.10 6.82
N GLU A 96 -15.68 -4.25 8.08
CA GLU A 96 -16.06 -3.15 8.98
C GLU A 96 -14.89 -2.24 9.36
N LYS A 97 -13.65 -2.68 9.15
CA LYS A 97 -12.44 -1.88 9.38
C LYS A 97 -12.08 -0.98 8.18
N ILE A 98 -12.80 -1.10 7.08
CA ILE A 98 -12.61 -0.28 5.89
C ILE A 98 -13.71 0.77 5.82
N PHE A 99 -13.33 2.02 6.06
CA PHE A 99 -14.22 3.17 5.94
C PHE A 99 -14.20 3.70 4.51
N LYS A 100 -15.39 4.05 4.00
CA LYS A 100 -15.57 4.50 2.62
C LYS A 100 -16.28 5.85 2.57
N GLU A 101 -15.84 6.69 1.65
CA GLU A 101 -16.46 7.97 1.33
C GLU A 101 -16.57 8.11 -0.18
N THR A 102 -17.79 8.28 -0.65
CA THR A 102 -18.04 8.56 -2.06
C THR A 102 -17.76 10.03 -2.34
N ILE A 103 -17.03 10.29 -3.40
CA ILE A 103 -16.60 11.62 -3.80
C ILE A 103 -17.41 12.06 -5.01
N ASP A 104 -18.11 13.18 -4.86
CA ASP A 104 -18.78 13.82 -5.99
C ASP A 104 -17.73 14.35 -6.98
N PRO A 105 -17.79 13.98 -8.27
CA PRO A 105 -16.77 14.36 -9.25
C PRO A 105 -16.74 15.89 -9.53
N VAL A 106 -17.80 16.60 -9.23
CA VAL A 106 -17.89 18.05 -9.44
C VAL A 106 -17.32 18.84 -8.27
N ILE A 107 -17.66 18.39 -7.04
CA ILE A 107 -17.26 19.09 -5.80
C ILE A 107 -15.91 18.61 -5.28
N GLY A 108 -15.56 17.34 -5.57
CA GLY A 108 -14.38 16.68 -5.01
C GLY A 108 -14.57 16.25 -3.55
N LEU A 109 -13.46 15.87 -2.92
CA LEU A 109 -13.46 15.46 -1.51
C LEU A 109 -13.64 16.68 -0.60
N SER A 110 -14.75 16.73 0.12
CA SER A 110 -15.02 17.84 1.03
C SER A 110 -14.25 17.72 2.34
N PRO A 111 -13.90 18.85 3.00
CA PRO A 111 -13.16 18.84 4.27
C PRO A 111 -13.86 18.04 5.38
N PHE A 112 -15.19 17.99 5.40
CA PHE A 112 -15.91 17.22 6.42
C PHE A 112 -15.77 15.70 6.18
N GLN A 113 -15.75 15.24 4.93
CA GLN A 113 -15.53 13.83 4.58
C GLN A 113 -14.12 13.39 4.98
N ALA A 114 -13.11 14.22 4.68
CA ALA A 114 -11.74 13.97 5.08
C ALA A 114 -11.61 13.86 6.61
N ARG A 115 -12.24 14.78 7.37
CA ARG A 115 -12.26 14.70 8.83
C ARG A 115 -12.98 13.47 9.35
N ARG A 116 -14.12 13.11 8.78
CA ARG A 116 -14.87 11.91 9.18
C ARG A 116 -14.03 10.65 9.02
N ILE A 117 -13.36 10.48 7.89
CA ILE A 117 -12.42 9.37 7.67
C ILE A 117 -11.28 9.39 8.69
N ALA A 118 -10.65 10.55 8.89
CA ALA A 118 -9.55 10.69 9.85
C ALA A 118 -9.96 10.28 11.27
N PHE A 119 -11.15 10.66 11.72
CA PHE A 119 -11.67 10.23 13.02
C PHE A 119 -11.97 8.73 13.06
N ASN A 120 -12.57 8.20 12.00
CA ASN A 120 -12.93 6.77 11.95
C ASN A 120 -11.72 5.85 11.99
N ILE A 121 -10.59 6.26 11.42
CA ILE A 121 -9.32 5.52 11.46
C ILE A 121 -8.39 5.99 12.58
N ASN A 122 -8.90 6.75 13.56
CA ASN A 122 -8.18 7.21 14.75
C ASN A 122 -6.85 7.91 14.45
N ILE A 123 -6.81 8.78 13.44
CA ILE A 123 -5.63 9.63 13.20
C ILE A 123 -5.49 10.58 14.40
N PRO A 124 -4.30 10.66 15.04
CA PRO A 124 -4.06 11.59 16.14
C PRO A 124 -4.31 13.05 15.71
N LYS A 125 -4.78 13.86 16.68
CA LYS A 125 -4.99 15.30 16.47
C LYS A 125 -3.67 16.05 16.42
#